data_ae3907454542946769d2c6577c9dea1e
#
_entry.id   ae3907454542946769d2c6577c9dea1e
#
_cell.length_a   1.000
_cell.length_b   1.000
_cell.length_c   1.000
_cell.angle_alpha   90.00
_cell.angle_beta   90.00
_cell.angle_gamma   90.00
#
_symmetry.space_group_name_H-M   'P 1'
#
loop_
_entity.id
_entity.type
_entity.pdbx_description
1 polymer ?
#
loop_
_entity_poly.entity_id
_entity_poly.type
_entity_poly.pdbx_seq_one_letter_code
_entity_poly.pdbx_strand_id
1 'polypeptide(L)'
;MSRRSFKLLALVAAVAVPASAATPVDHTVEGPASPIRFESSPVVQAVPPAPEPAPAAEGQSLGQGVASFYGAKFHGRRTASGERFDMHALTAAHRSLPFGSEVRVTDPRSGRSVTVRINDRGPFSRHRMIDLSRAAAQEIGLVSRGHGTVELELLS
;
A
#
# COMPACT_ATOMS: atom_id res chain seq x y z
N MET A 1 23.61 -14.69 41.83
CA MET A 1 23.18 -16.09 41.79
C MET A 1 21.67 -16.11 41.86
N SER A 2 20.96 -16.39 40.77
CA SER A 2 19.70 -17.10 40.72
C SER A 2 19.25 -17.22 39.24
N ARG A 3 19.52 -18.37 38.67
CA ARG A 3 19.06 -18.77 37.34
C ARG A 3 17.64 -19.31 37.50
N ARG A 4 16.66 -18.69 36.88
CA ARG A 4 15.32 -19.25 36.71
C ARG A 4 15.14 -19.76 35.28
N SER A 5 15.30 -21.07 35.15
CA SER A 5 14.93 -21.84 33.95
C SER A 5 13.44 -21.87 33.80
N PHE A 6 12.91 -21.40 32.67
CA PHE A 6 11.53 -21.67 32.26
C PHE A 6 11.53 -22.81 31.25
N LYS A 7 10.88 -23.89 31.66
CA LYS A 7 10.68 -25.14 30.91
C LYS A 7 9.65 -24.88 29.77
N LEU A 8 10.01 -25.30 28.55
CA LEU A 8 9.11 -25.49 27.44
C LEU A 8 8.04 -26.53 27.80
N LEU A 9 6.76 -26.19 27.54
CA LEU A 9 5.70 -27.16 27.43
C LEU A 9 5.12 -27.06 26.03
N ALA A 10 5.47 -28.04 25.17
CA ALA A 10 4.90 -28.20 23.86
C ALA A 10 3.56 -28.95 23.98
N LEU A 11 2.47 -28.34 23.54
CA LEU A 11 1.19 -29.00 23.39
C LEU A 11 0.90 -29.18 21.88
N VAL A 12 1.06 -30.42 21.42
CA VAL A 12 0.67 -30.86 20.09
C VAL A 12 -0.80 -31.26 20.13
N ALA A 13 -1.67 -30.50 19.43
CA ALA A 13 -3.04 -30.91 19.20
C ALA A 13 -3.19 -31.34 17.73
N ALA A 14 -3.34 -32.64 17.51
CA ALA A 14 -3.71 -33.24 16.24
C ALA A 14 -5.21 -33.11 16.03
N VAL A 15 -5.62 -32.44 14.96
CA VAL A 15 -7.03 -32.39 14.50
C VAL A 15 -7.16 -33.30 13.28
N ALA A 16 -7.90 -34.41 13.47
CA ALA A 16 -8.27 -35.34 12.43
C ALA A 16 -9.40 -34.77 11.53
N VAL A 17 -9.22 -34.87 10.20
CA VAL A 17 -10.23 -34.53 9.20
C VAL A 17 -10.99 -35.81 8.82
N PRO A 18 -12.32 -35.87 8.89
CA PRO A 18 -13.07 -36.99 8.31
C PRO A 18 -13.29 -36.81 6.81
N ALA A 19 -12.92 -37.81 6.05
CA ALA A 19 -13.24 -37.98 4.64
C ALA A 19 -14.74 -38.29 4.49
N SER A 20 -15.45 -37.46 3.70
CA SER A 20 -16.85 -37.72 3.31
C SER A 20 -16.87 -38.31 1.92
N ALA A 21 -17.34 -39.56 1.82
CA ALA A 21 -17.50 -40.30 0.59
C ALA A 21 -18.70 -39.76 -0.19
N ALA A 22 -18.50 -39.41 -1.46
CA ALA A 22 -19.56 -39.10 -2.40
C ALA A 22 -20.01 -40.38 -3.12
N THR A 23 -21.30 -40.68 -3.07
CA THR A 23 -21.95 -41.71 -3.82
C THR A 23 -22.29 -41.26 -5.24
N PRO A 24 -22.09 -42.05 -6.28
CA PRO A 24 -22.56 -41.73 -7.62
C PRO A 24 -24.04 -42.11 -7.79
N VAL A 25 -24.85 -41.15 -8.23
CA VAL A 25 -26.19 -41.40 -8.74
C VAL A 25 -26.16 -41.41 -10.27
N ASP A 26 -26.35 -42.62 -10.79
CA ASP A 26 -26.60 -42.92 -12.19
C ASP A 26 -28.05 -42.49 -12.54
N HIS A 27 -28.23 -41.60 -13.49
CA HIS A 27 -29.49 -41.35 -14.16
C HIS A 27 -29.27 -41.32 -15.68
N THR A 28 -29.38 -42.51 -16.25
CA THR A 28 -29.63 -42.69 -17.67
C THR A 28 -31.05 -42.24 -17.99
N VAL A 29 -31.21 -41.18 -18.75
CA VAL A 29 -32.44 -40.85 -19.49
C VAL A 29 -32.08 -40.55 -20.93
N GLU A 30 -32.40 -41.52 -21.72
CA GLU A 30 -32.37 -41.48 -23.21
C GLU A 30 -33.60 -40.74 -23.70
N GLY A 31 -33.40 -39.67 -24.52
CA GLY A 31 -34.45 -38.99 -25.25
C GLY A 31 -33.89 -38.24 -26.46
N PRO A 32 -34.61 -38.18 -27.60
CA PRO A 32 -34.04 -38.09 -28.93
C PRO A 32 -33.57 -36.71 -29.35
N ALA A 33 -32.58 -36.73 -30.21
CA ALA A 33 -31.87 -35.65 -30.85
C ALA A 33 -32.75 -34.58 -31.54
N SER A 34 -32.43 -33.31 -31.28
CA SER A 34 -32.62 -32.23 -32.23
C SER A 34 -31.33 -31.42 -32.34
N PRO A 35 -30.80 -31.16 -33.52
CA PRO A 35 -29.56 -30.40 -33.66
C PRO A 35 -29.87 -28.90 -33.54
N ILE A 36 -29.68 -28.34 -32.35
CA ILE A 36 -29.63 -26.90 -32.18
C ILE A 36 -28.22 -26.47 -32.61
N ARG A 37 -28.20 -25.83 -33.77
CA ARG A 37 -27.03 -25.17 -34.32
C ARG A 37 -26.70 -23.99 -33.47
N PHE A 38 -25.76 -24.15 -32.52
CA PHE A 38 -25.16 -23.02 -31.81
C PHE A 38 -24.17 -22.33 -32.76
N GLU A 39 -24.63 -21.25 -33.31
CA GLU A 39 -23.79 -20.25 -33.93
C GLU A 39 -22.97 -19.62 -32.83
N SER A 40 -21.73 -20.07 -32.68
CA SER A 40 -20.75 -19.54 -31.74
C SER A 40 -20.25 -18.19 -32.26
N SER A 41 -20.95 -17.12 -31.97
CA SER A 41 -20.38 -15.78 -32.04
C SER A 41 -19.38 -15.67 -30.86
N PRO A 42 -18.10 -15.37 -31.12
CA PRO A 42 -17.19 -15.02 -30.04
C PRO A 42 -17.63 -13.64 -29.50
N VAL A 43 -18.30 -13.65 -28.36
CA VAL A 43 -18.44 -12.42 -27.56
C VAL A 43 -17.01 -12.11 -27.08
N VAL A 44 -16.34 -11.26 -27.83
CA VAL A 44 -15.15 -10.55 -27.34
C VAL A 44 -15.67 -9.62 -26.25
N GLN A 45 -15.59 -10.09 -25.00
CA GLN A 45 -15.75 -9.19 -23.87
C GLN A 45 -14.59 -8.20 -23.96
N ALA A 46 -14.92 -7.00 -24.42
CA ALA A 46 -14.01 -5.87 -24.31
C ALA A 46 -13.73 -5.68 -22.84
N VAL A 47 -12.52 -6.07 -22.41
CA VAL A 47 -11.97 -5.67 -21.12
C VAL A 47 -11.98 -4.15 -21.14
N PRO A 48 -12.66 -3.47 -20.21
CA PRO A 48 -12.60 -2.02 -20.16
C PRO A 48 -11.13 -1.62 -20.08
N PRO A 49 -10.67 -0.65 -20.87
CA PRO A 49 -9.28 -0.20 -20.79
C PRO A 49 -9.00 0.18 -19.35
N ALA A 50 -7.88 -0.32 -18.82
CA ALA A 50 -7.38 0.12 -17.53
C ALA A 50 -7.39 1.65 -17.53
N PRO A 51 -7.83 2.32 -16.44
CA PRO A 51 -7.84 3.77 -16.40
C PRO A 51 -6.45 4.26 -16.77
N GLU A 52 -6.36 4.99 -17.89
CA GLU A 52 -5.13 5.68 -18.26
C GLU A 52 -4.70 6.49 -17.04
N PRO A 53 -3.39 6.46 -16.67
CA PRO A 53 -2.90 7.32 -15.61
C PRO A 53 -3.31 8.74 -15.99
N ALA A 54 -4.13 9.37 -15.13
CA ALA A 54 -4.56 10.76 -15.30
C ALA A 54 -3.31 11.59 -15.63
N PRO A 55 -3.39 12.55 -16.58
CA PRO A 55 -2.22 13.34 -16.98
C PRO A 55 -1.59 13.88 -15.71
N ALA A 56 -0.32 13.52 -15.51
CA ALA A 56 0.42 13.95 -14.35
C ALA A 56 0.35 15.48 -14.34
N ALA A 57 -0.33 16.05 -13.33
CA ALA A 57 -0.30 17.50 -13.14
C ALA A 57 1.18 17.89 -13.16
N GLU A 58 1.56 18.72 -14.13
CA GLU A 58 2.94 19.18 -14.28
C GLU A 58 3.29 19.96 -13.02
N GLY A 59 4.11 19.36 -12.16
CA GLY A 59 4.53 19.95 -10.90
C GLY A 59 5.92 20.55 -11.03
N GLN A 60 6.25 21.43 -10.11
CA GLN A 60 7.59 21.96 -10.00
C GLN A 60 8.51 20.92 -9.33
N SER A 61 9.56 20.47 -10.04
CA SER A 61 10.55 19.56 -9.45
C SER A 61 11.27 20.23 -8.28
N LEU A 62 11.30 19.56 -7.15
CA LEU A 62 12.05 19.95 -5.95
C LEU A 62 13.38 19.20 -5.84
N GLY A 63 13.65 18.28 -6.78
CA GLY A 63 14.87 17.47 -6.83
C GLY A 63 14.75 16.15 -6.06
N GLN A 64 15.89 15.49 -5.91
CA GLN A 64 16.02 14.22 -5.19
C GLN A 64 16.53 14.44 -3.77
N GLY A 65 16.06 13.62 -2.84
CA GLY A 65 16.54 13.61 -1.47
C GLY A 65 16.16 12.36 -0.70
N VAL A 66 16.65 12.25 0.51
CA VAL A 66 16.32 11.09 1.37
C VAL A 66 15.00 11.34 2.07
N ALA A 67 14.08 10.38 1.94
CA ALA A 67 12.86 10.29 2.71
C ALA A 67 12.98 9.29 3.86
N SER A 68 12.30 9.56 4.96
CA SER A 68 11.99 8.60 6.01
C SER A 68 10.51 8.69 6.37
N PHE A 69 10.08 8.02 7.43
CA PHE A 69 8.70 8.10 7.88
C PHE A 69 8.59 8.08 9.40
N TYR A 70 7.48 8.62 9.90
CA TYR A 70 7.20 8.69 11.32
C TYR A 70 6.89 7.31 11.91
N GLY A 71 7.47 7.03 13.08
CA GLY A 71 7.09 5.87 13.88
C GLY A 71 5.69 6.01 14.50
N ALA A 72 5.06 4.87 14.83
CA ALA A 72 3.71 4.83 15.40
C ALA A 72 3.54 5.68 16.69
N LYS A 73 4.60 5.89 17.45
CA LYS A 73 4.61 6.71 18.69
C LYS A 73 4.21 8.18 18.48
N PHE A 74 4.19 8.66 17.23
CA PHE A 74 3.79 10.02 16.90
C PHE A 74 2.30 10.15 16.58
N HIS A 75 1.59 9.05 16.40
CA HIS A 75 0.16 9.06 16.11
C HIS A 75 -0.63 9.81 17.20
N GLY A 76 -1.53 10.69 16.77
CA GLY A 76 -2.34 11.55 17.65
C GLY A 76 -1.61 12.78 18.23
N ARG A 77 -0.30 12.94 18.04
CA ARG A 77 0.45 14.13 18.48
C ARG A 77 0.14 15.33 17.58
N ARG A 78 0.26 16.54 18.13
CA ARG A 78 0.11 17.76 17.33
C ARG A 78 1.28 17.92 16.36
N THR A 79 0.96 18.25 15.12
CA THR A 79 1.91 18.68 14.08
C THR A 79 2.16 20.19 14.17
N ALA A 80 3.11 20.68 13.41
CA ALA A 80 3.41 22.12 13.36
C ALA A 80 2.29 22.96 12.73
N SER A 81 1.40 22.37 11.91
CA SER A 81 0.18 23.02 11.41
C SER A 81 -0.93 23.13 12.47
N GLY A 82 -0.78 22.46 13.62
CA GLY A 82 -1.78 22.38 14.67
C GLY A 82 -2.74 21.18 14.57
N GLU A 83 -2.71 20.45 13.48
CA GLU A 83 -3.49 19.22 13.28
C GLU A 83 -2.96 18.09 14.18
N ARG A 84 -3.77 17.04 14.35
CA ARG A 84 -3.29 15.79 14.94
C ARG A 84 -2.68 14.91 13.86
N PHE A 85 -1.47 14.42 14.09
CA PHE A 85 -0.82 13.49 13.18
C PHE A 85 -1.60 12.18 13.11
N ASP A 86 -2.04 11.83 11.90
CA ASP A 86 -2.62 10.52 11.60
C ASP A 86 -1.62 9.71 10.72
N MET A 87 -1.14 8.60 11.27
CA MET A 87 -0.22 7.72 10.55
C MET A 87 -0.86 7.01 9.34
N HIS A 88 -2.19 7.02 9.24
CA HIS A 88 -2.97 6.41 8.14
C HIS A 88 -3.35 7.40 7.05
N ALA A 89 -3.21 8.71 7.28
CA ALA A 89 -3.43 9.75 6.28
C ALA A 89 -2.19 9.95 5.40
N LEU A 90 -2.40 10.39 4.16
CA LEU A 90 -1.31 10.70 3.22
C LEU A 90 -0.76 12.11 3.49
N THR A 91 0.09 12.23 4.51
CA THR A 91 0.69 13.49 4.94
C THR A 91 2.20 13.37 5.09
N ALA A 92 2.87 14.52 5.11
CA ALA A 92 4.31 14.58 5.30
C ALA A 92 4.78 15.86 6.00
N ALA A 93 6.02 15.83 6.49
CA ALA A 93 6.74 16.99 6.98
C ALA A 93 7.79 17.44 5.96
N HIS A 94 7.84 18.75 5.71
CA HIS A 94 8.87 19.41 4.93
C HIS A 94 9.33 20.69 5.62
N ARG A 95 10.61 21.08 5.41
CA ARG A 95 11.21 22.21 6.15
C ARG A 95 10.60 23.55 5.82
N SER A 96 10.35 23.80 4.53
CA SER A 96 10.02 25.14 4.01
C SER A 96 8.74 25.23 3.22
N LEU A 97 8.22 24.11 2.65
CA LEU A 97 7.00 24.17 1.87
C LEU A 97 5.82 24.65 2.72
N PRO A 98 4.91 25.46 2.17
CA PRO A 98 3.70 25.88 2.87
C PRO A 98 2.90 24.70 3.41
N PHE A 99 2.20 24.89 4.53
CA PHE A 99 1.21 23.90 4.96
C PHE A 99 0.07 23.81 3.96
N GLY A 100 -0.40 22.60 3.70
CA GLY A 100 -1.44 22.34 2.69
C GLY A 100 -0.89 22.04 1.31
N SER A 101 0.39 22.33 1.01
CA SER A 101 1.00 22.00 -0.28
C SER A 101 0.88 20.51 -0.58
N GLU A 102 0.57 20.18 -1.82
CA GLU A 102 0.55 18.82 -2.33
C GLU A 102 1.86 18.51 -3.04
N VAL A 103 2.49 17.41 -2.63
CA VAL A 103 3.79 16.97 -3.16
C VAL A 103 3.67 15.55 -3.64
N ARG A 104 4.04 15.30 -4.89
CA ARG A 104 4.25 13.95 -5.41
C ARG A 104 5.62 13.46 -4.95
N VAL A 105 5.64 12.29 -4.33
CA VAL A 105 6.84 11.61 -3.85
C VAL A 105 7.00 10.33 -4.65
N THR A 106 8.07 10.20 -5.41
CA THR A 106 8.34 9.05 -6.26
C THR A 106 9.60 8.31 -5.78
N ASP A 107 9.53 7.00 -5.64
CA ASP A 107 10.71 6.15 -5.45
C ASP A 107 11.29 5.80 -6.83
N PRO A 108 12.46 6.33 -7.22
CA PRO A 108 13.03 6.13 -8.55
C PRO A 108 13.43 4.67 -8.80
N ARG A 109 13.56 3.84 -7.77
CA ARG A 109 13.92 2.43 -7.91
C ARG A 109 12.75 1.56 -8.35
N SER A 110 11.54 1.88 -7.89
CA SER A 110 10.33 1.10 -8.18
C SER A 110 9.39 1.81 -9.14
N GLY A 111 9.57 3.11 -9.38
CA GLY A 111 8.66 3.97 -10.13
C GLY A 111 7.35 4.25 -9.38
N ARG A 112 7.19 3.77 -8.14
CA ARG A 112 5.97 4.00 -7.34
C ARG A 112 5.96 5.42 -6.82
N SER A 113 4.79 6.05 -6.87
CA SER A 113 4.59 7.40 -6.39
C SER A 113 3.37 7.51 -5.49
N VAL A 114 3.36 8.54 -4.65
CA VAL A 114 2.23 8.91 -3.79
C VAL A 114 2.16 10.44 -3.70
N THR A 115 0.96 11.00 -3.71
CA THR A 115 0.76 12.41 -3.41
C THR A 115 0.47 12.56 -1.92
N VAL A 116 1.20 13.48 -1.27
CA VAL A 116 1.08 13.77 0.15
C VAL A 116 0.82 15.25 0.38
N ARG A 117 0.07 15.56 1.43
CA ARG A 117 -0.15 16.94 1.88
C ARG A 117 0.85 17.29 2.99
N ILE A 118 1.48 18.46 2.89
CA ILE A 118 2.40 18.96 3.91
C ILE A 118 1.61 19.52 5.09
N ASN A 119 1.76 18.95 6.27
CA ASN A 119 1.11 19.42 7.50
C ASN A 119 2.05 19.51 8.70
N ASP A 120 3.34 19.20 8.53
CA ASP A 120 4.29 19.26 9.62
C ASP A 120 5.62 19.90 9.19
N ARG A 121 6.46 20.26 10.17
CA ARG A 121 7.81 20.80 9.98
C ARG A 121 8.87 19.76 10.31
N GLY A 122 9.89 19.72 9.49
CA GLY A 122 10.99 18.78 9.52
C GLY A 122 11.26 18.20 8.13
N PRO A 123 12.14 17.22 8.00
CA PRO A 123 13.01 16.68 9.04
C PRO A 123 14.09 17.69 9.48
N PHE A 124 14.47 17.67 10.77
CA PHE A 124 15.55 18.50 11.29
C PHE A 124 16.94 17.86 11.07
N SER A 125 16.98 16.63 10.59
CA SER A 125 18.21 16.00 10.12
C SER A 125 18.60 16.53 8.74
N ARG A 126 19.85 17.02 8.60
CA ARG A 126 20.34 17.63 7.34
C ARG A 126 20.34 16.68 6.15
N HIS A 127 20.41 15.38 6.41
CA HIS A 127 20.47 14.35 5.35
C HIS A 127 19.11 13.94 4.80
N ARG A 128 18.00 14.35 5.43
CA ARG A 128 16.65 14.02 4.99
C ARG A 128 15.95 15.25 4.43
N MET A 129 15.17 15.04 3.37
CA MET A 129 14.40 16.09 2.72
C MET A 129 12.94 16.09 3.18
N ILE A 130 12.34 14.91 3.40
CA ILE A 130 10.94 14.73 3.74
C ILE A 130 10.76 13.57 4.72
N ASP A 131 9.81 13.71 5.66
CA ASP A 131 9.37 12.63 6.52
C ASP A 131 7.88 12.34 6.22
N LEU A 132 7.61 11.10 5.79
CA LEU A 132 6.28 10.67 5.37
C LEU A 132 5.46 10.13 6.55
N SER A 133 4.13 10.14 6.42
CA SER A 133 3.28 9.27 7.23
C SER A 133 3.58 7.79 6.91
N ARG A 134 3.13 6.88 7.79
CA ARG A 134 3.32 5.45 7.56
C ARG A 134 2.56 4.97 6.32
N ALA A 135 1.33 5.46 6.10
CA ALA A 135 0.54 5.12 4.92
C ALA A 135 1.24 5.55 3.63
N ALA A 136 1.73 6.80 3.55
CA ALA A 136 2.47 7.27 2.37
C ALA A 136 3.74 6.45 2.11
N ALA A 137 4.48 6.10 3.17
CA ALA A 137 5.67 5.27 3.05
C ALA A 137 5.35 3.82 2.58
N GLN A 138 4.18 3.29 2.92
CA GLN A 138 3.70 2.00 2.44
C GLN A 138 3.41 2.03 0.94
N GLU A 139 2.75 3.09 0.45
CA GLU A 139 2.42 3.27 -0.96
C GLU A 139 3.66 3.17 -1.87
N ILE A 140 4.77 3.79 -1.49
CA ILE A 140 6.02 3.75 -2.26
C ILE A 140 6.95 2.61 -1.85
N GLY A 141 6.55 1.73 -0.92
CA GLY A 141 7.36 0.59 -0.48
C GLY A 141 8.58 0.96 0.39
N LEU A 142 8.54 2.12 1.06
CA LEU A 142 9.65 2.60 1.88
C LEU A 142 9.71 1.94 3.28
N VAL A 143 8.58 1.42 3.77
CA VAL A 143 8.47 0.89 5.14
C VAL A 143 9.47 -0.23 5.44
N SER A 144 9.69 -1.15 4.50
CA SER A 144 10.63 -2.26 4.67
C SER A 144 12.09 -1.82 4.76
N ARG A 145 12.40 -0.65 4.21
CA ARG A 145 13.77 -0.10 4.14
C ARG A 145 14.05 0.95 5.23
N GLY A 146 13.02 1.49 5.87
CA GLY A 146 13.13 2.57 6.86
C GLY A 146 13.37 3.95 6.26
N HIS A 147 14.18 4.06 5.22
CA HIS A 147 14.50 5.29 4.48
C HIS A 147 14.93 4.96 3.05
N GLY A 148 14.95 5.96 2.19
CA GLY A 148 15.39 5.79 0.81
C GLY A 148 15.41 7.11 0.04
N THR A 149 16.09 7.10 -1.12
CA THR A 149 16.06 8.23 -2.04
C THR A 149 14.70 8.30 -2.72
N VAL A 150 14.17 9.50 -2.79
CA VAL A 150 12.91 9.82 -3.49
C VAL A 150 13.10 11.08 -4.33
N GLU A 151 12.26 11.23 -5.34
CA GLU A 151 12.08 12.45 -6.12
C GLU A 151 10.85 13.17 -5.60
N LEU A 152 10.94 14.49 -5.48
CA LEU A 152 9.85 15.35 -5.01
C LEU A 152 9.43 16.30 -6.10
N GLU A 153 8.12 16.45 -6.26
CA GLU A 153 7.50 17.36 -7.21
C GLU A 153 6.35 18.09 -6.51
N LEU A 154 6.40 19.42 -6.49
CA LEU A 154 5.35 20.26 -5.94
C LEU A 154 4.21 20.36 -6.97
N LEU A 155 3.00 19.97 -6.58
CA LEU A 155 1.81 20.01 -7.45
C LEU A 155 0.98 21.27 -7.24
N SER A 156 0.86 21.73 -5.99
CA SER A 156 0.11 22.92 -5.60
C SER A 156 0.53 23.44 -4.22
#